data_3e938c3c574c6444b882eac24b854da2
#
_entry.id   3e938c3c574c6444b882eac24b854da2
#
_cell.length_a   1.000
_cell.length_b   1.000
_cell.length_c   1.000
_cell.angle_alpha   90.00
_cell.angle_beta   90.00
_cell.angle_gamma   90.00
#
_symmetry.space_group_name_H-M   'P 1'
#
loop_
_entity.id
_entity.type
_entity.pdbx_description
1 polymer ?
#
loop_
_entity_poly.entity_id
_entity_poly.type
_entity_poly.pdbx_seq_one_letter_code
_entity_poly.pdbx_strand_id
1 'polypeptide(L)'
;MLSRFTIGSDPELFIFNTKTKKVVSAIDLIPGAKGTPYTEGLPEGFGLQTDNILAEFNIPPVTREEEFISNIEYMKDVIRDFAKRINENFDIKCQASAKVPVKELKDPRAKEFGCDPDFCIYSEGPNKVGDASKGTLRSAGFHIHVGYPEHNIDTSIAMLRYVDACVGLPSILYDTDVERRNLY
;
A
#
# COMPACT_ATOMS: atom_id res chain seq x y z
N MET A 1 18.58 -19.45 -13.55
CA MET A 1 17.47 -18.94 -14.36
C MET A 1 16.51 -18.01 -13.57
N LEU A 2 16.47 -18.07 -12.25
CA LEU A 2 15.68 -17.16 -11.38
C LEU A 2 16.24 -15.72 -11.28
N SER A 3 17.48 -15.47 -11.71
CA SER A 3 18.13 -14.15 -11.64
C SER A 3 17.56 -13.06 -12.58
N ARG A 4 16.45 -13.34 -13.26
CA ARG A 4 15.81 -12.39 -14.18
C ARG A 4 14.49 -11.79 -13.64
N PHE A 5 14.00 -12.29 -12.52
CA PHE A 5 12.82 -11.73 -11.88
C PHE A 5 13.21 -10.77 -10.79
N THR A 6 12.49 -9.67 -10.69
CA THR A 6 12.60 -8.73 -9.58
C THR A 6 11.25 -8.54 -8.91
N ILE A 7 11.25 -8.24 -7.63
CA ILE A 7 10.04 -7.95 -6.86
C ILE A 7 10.23 -6.60 -6.19
N GLY A 8 9.29 -5.69 -6.41
CA GLY A 8 9.15 -4.42 -5.72
C GLY A 8 7.77 -4.33 -5.06
N SER A 9 7.53 -3.27 -4.31
CA SER A 9 6.24 -3.06 -3.64
C SER A 9 6.05 -1.61 -3.24
N ASP A 10 4.78 -1.21 -3.11
CA ASP A 10 4.33 0.07 -2.56
C ASP A 10 3.22 -0.14 -1.51
N PRO A 11 3.58 -0.65 -0.33
CA PRO A 11 2.63 -0.88 0.75
C PRO A 11 2.07 0.40 1.35
N GLU A 12 0.80 0.35 1.74
CA GLU A 12 0.10 1.39 2.48
C GLU A 12 -0.10 1.01 3.95
N LEU A 13 0.14 1.93 4.85
CA LEU A 13 0.04 1.73 6.28
C LEU A 13 -0.85 2.78 6.95
N PHE A 14 -1.60 2.32 7.96
CA PHE A 14 -2.28 3.24 8.87
C PHE A 14 -1.33 3.75 9.93
N ILE A 15 -1.43 5.07 10.25
CA ILE A 15 -0.89 5.63 11.47
C ILE A 15 -1.99 5.61 12.53
N PHE A 16 -1.67 5.24 13.75
CA PHE A 16 -2.63 5.19 14.85
C PHE A 16 -2.03 5.72 16.15
N ASN A 17 -2.91 6.21 17.01
CA ASN A 17 -2.53 6.64 18.34
C ASN A 17 -2.66 5.47 19.32
N THR A 18 -1.56 5.05 19.92
CA THR A 18 -1.48 3.90 20.84
C THR A 18 -2.29 4.06 22.12
N LYS A 19 -2.49 5.31 22.59
CA LYS A 19 -3.32 5.60 23.77
C LYS A 19 -4.81 5.55 23.45
N THR A 20 -5.24 6.20 22.37
CA THR A 20 -6.65 6.29 22.02
C THR A 20 -7.14 5.12 21.16
N LYS A 21 -6.22 4.30 20.63
CA LYS A 21 -6.50 3.19 19.71
C LYS A 21 -7.23 3.62 18.42
N LYS A 22 -7.09 4.88 18.03
CA LYS A 22 -7.74 5.46 16.85
C LYS A 22 -6.73 5.72 15.75
N VAL A 23 -7.18 5.55 14.50
CA VAL A 23 -6.42 5.95 13.31
C VAL A 23 -6.27 7.46 13.30
N VAL A 24 -5.11 7.91 12.84
CA VAL A 24 -4.73 9.31 12.61
C VAL A 24 -4.36 9.43 11.14
N SER A 25 -4.75 10.52 10.50
CA SER A 25 -4.36 10.79 9.11
C SER A 25 -2.85 10.94 9.00
N ALA A 26 -2.26 10.34 7.95
CA ALA A 26 -0.86 10.55 7.60
C ALA A 26 -0.60 11.92 6.95
N ILE A 27 -1.65 12.60 6.49
CA ILE A 27 -1.57 13.92 5.87
C ILE A 27 -0.87 14.88 6.83
N ASP A 28 0.18 15.55 6.33
CA ASP A 28 1.05 16.47 7.05
C ASP A 28 1.81 15.85 8.27
N LEU A 29 1.67 14.53 8.52
CA LEU A 29 2.48 13.80 9.50
C LEU A 29 3.76 13.23 8.90
N ILE A 30 3.68 12.80 7.64
CA ILE A 30 4.83 12.28 6.88
C ILE A 30 5.09 13.19 5.69
N PRO A 31 6.34 13.28 5.22
CA PRO A 31 6.67 14.04 4.02
C PRO A 31 6.22 13.31 2.75
N GLY A 32 6.16 14.06 1.65
CA GLY A 32 5.75 13.56 0.34
C GLY A 32 4.23 13.58 0.13
N ALA A 33 3.85 13.77 -1.11
CA ALA A 33 2.47 13.75 -1.56
C ALA A 33 2.36 12.85 -2.80
N LYS A 34 1.14 12.44 -3.10
CA LYS A 34 0.88 11.61 -4.26
C LYS A 34 1.48 12.20 -5.55
N GLY A 35 2.27 11.39 -6.26
CA GLY A 35 2.99 11.81 -7.47
C GLY A 35 4.26 12.62 -7.22
N THR A 36 4.56 12.99 -5.99
CA THR A 36 5.78 13.68 -5.57
C THR A 36 6.32 13.06 -4.28
N PRO A 37 6.81 11.81 -4.33
CA PRO A 37 7.30 11.13 -3.14
C PRO A 37 8.51 11.83 -2.55
N TYR A 38 8.61 11.81 -1.24
CA TYR A 38 9.79 12.22 -0.51
C TYR A 38 10.89 11.18 -0.66
N THR A 39 12.07 11.63 -1.06
CA THR A 39 13.26 10.78 -1.28
C THR A 39 14.49 11.28 -0.53
N GLU A 40 14.41 12.47 0.08
CA GLU A 40 15.55 13.10 0.74
C GLU A 40 16.00 12.28 1.96
N GLY A 41 17.27 11.90 1.99
CA GLY A 41 17.84 11.07 3.06
C GLY A 41 17.44 9.58 3.02
N LEU A 42 16.64 9.17 2.03
CA LEU A 42 16.37 7.76 1.75
C LEU A 42 17.40 7.19 0.76
N PRO A 43 17.70 5.89 0.80
CA PRO A 43 18.52 5.26 -0.23
C PRO A 43 17.86 5.35 -1.61
N GLU A 44 18.65 5.20 -2.66
CA GLU A 44 18.17 5.23 -4.04
C GLU A 44 17.06 4.19 -4.29
N GLY A 45 15.99 4.62 -4.96
CA GLY A 45 14.83 3.77 -5.28
C GLY A 45 13.77 3.68 -4.18
N PHE A 46 14.03 4.29 -3.01
CA PHE A 46 13.00 4.40 -1.96
C PHE A 46 12.23 5.71 -2.08
N GLY A 47 10.98 5.70 -1.66
CA GLY A 47 10.15 6.89 -1.60
C GLY A 47 9.07 6.76 -0.55
N LEU A 48 8.62 7.89 -0.03
CA LEU A 48 7.57 7.99 0.97
C LEU A 48 6.57 9.06 0.54
N GLN A 49 5.28 8.76 0.62
CA GLN A 49 4.22 9.71 0.28
C GLN A 49 2.96 9.47 1.11
N THR A 50 2.07 10.45 1.11
CA THR A 50 0.71 10.25 1.57
C THR A 50 -0.17 9.84 0.40
N ASP A 51 -0.94 8.77 0.55
CA ASP A 51 -2.08 8.47 -0.31
C ASP A 51 -3.35 8.47 0.53
N ASN A 52 -4.29 9.36 0.23
CA ASN A 52 -5.45 9.61 1.07
C ASN A 52 -4.99 9.94 2.51
N ILE A 53 -5.35 9.14 3.50
CA ILE A 53 -4.92 9.26 4.90
C ILE A 53 -3.81 8.29 5.29
N LEU A 54 -3.31 7.52 4.33
CA LEU A 54 -2.34 6.45 4.55
C LEU A 54 -0.91 6.94 4.34
N ALA A 55 0.02 6.28 4.99
CA ALA A 55 1.43 6.37 4.66
C ALA A 55 1.76 5.30 3.63
N GLU A 56 2.11 5.70 2.44
CA GLU A 56 2.52 4.83 1.35
C GLU A 56 4.02 4.98 1.12
N PHE A 57 4.70 3.88 0.85
CA PHE A 57 6.10 3.92 0.51
C PHE A 57 6.41 2.94 -0.62
N ASN A 58 7.39 3.26 -1.43
CA ASN A 58 7.93 2.33 -2.41
C ASN A 58 9.32 1.85 -2.02
N ILE A 59 9.63 0.61 -2.41
CA ILE A 59 10.95 0.01 -2.29
C ILE A 59 11.49 -0.32 -3.68
N PRO A 60 12.83 -0.27 -3.88
CA PRO A 60 13.43 -0.65 -5.16
C PRO A 60 13.17 -2.13 -5.46
N PRO A 61 13.12 -2.50 -6.75
CA PRO A 61 13.01 -3.90 -7.15
C PRO A 61 14.27 -4.68 -6.74
N VAL A 62 14.06 -5.84 -6.12
CA VAL A 62 15.14 -6.73 -5.65
C VAL A 62 14.95 -8.13 -6.22
N THR A 63 15.99 -8.96 -6.13
CA THR A 63 15.99 -10.36 -6.58
C THR A 63 16.03 -11.37 -5.44
N ARG A 64 16.14 -10.91 -4.20
CA ARG A 64 16.30 -11.75 -3.00
C ARG A 64 15.23 -11.44 -1.97
N GLU A 65 14.70 -12.49 -1.37
CA GLU A 65 13.65 -12.39 -0.34
C GLU A 65 14.11 -11.57 0.87
N GLU A 66 15.35 -11.82 1.33
CA GLU A 66 15.86 -11.11 2.51
C GLU A 66 15.98 -9.60 2.29
N GLU A 67 16.34 -9.19 1.07
CA GLU A 67 16.39 -7.78 0.69
C GLU A 67 14.98 -7.17 0.64
N PHE A 68 14.02 -7.90 0.08
CA PHE A 68 12.62 -7.46 0.04
C PHE A 68 12.08 -7.20 1.45
N ILE A 69 12.25 -8.17 2.34
CA ILE A 69 11.79 -8.07 3.73
C ILE A 69 12.50 -6.93 4.46
N SER A 70 13.83 -6.84 4.36
CA SER A 70 14.60 -5.80 5.04
C SER A 70 14.25 -4.39 4.55
N ASN A 71 13.98 -4.22 3.26
CA ASN A 71 13.57 -2.94 2.68
C ASN A 71 12.19 -2.49 3.21
N ILE A 72 11.24 -3.43 3.32
CA ILE A 72 9.92 -3.15 3.91
C ILE A 72 10.06 -2.75 5.38
N GLU A 73 10.81 -3.51 6.18
CA GLU A 73 11.01 -3.19 7.61
C GLU A 73 11.73 -1.85 7.79
N TYR A 74 12.73 -1.55 6.96
CA TYR A 74 13.41 -0.26 6.94
C TYR A 74 12.41 0.90 6.75
N MET A 75 11.54 0.84 5.74
CA MET A 75 10.57 1.90 5.49
C MET A 75 9.49 2.00 6.58
N LYS A 76 9.11 0.88 7.17
CA LYS A 76 8.21 0.87 8.34
C LYS A 76 8.83 1.63 9.53
N ASP A 77 10.14 1.46 9.75
CA ASP A 77 10.85 2.18 10.80
C ASP A 77 10.97 3.68 10.47
N VAL A 78 11.25 4.03 9.23
CA VAL A 78 11.26 5.43 8.76
C VAL A 78 9.91 6.11 9.02
N ILE A 79 8.80 5.49 8.64
CA ILE A 79 7.46 6.05 8.86
C ILE A 79 7.17 6.18 10.37
N ARG A 80 7.52 5.18 11.14
CA ARG A 80 7.36 5.19 12.60
C ARG A 80 8.12 6.35 13.24
N ASP A 81 9.34 6.61 12.78
CA ASP A 81 10.15 7.71 13.27
C ASP A 81 9.54 9.07 12.93
N PHE A 82 9.05 9.29 11.71
CA PHE A 82 8.32 10.51 11.37
C PHE A 82 7.09 10.70 12.26
N ALA A 83 6.28 9.67 12.42
CA ALA A 83 5.08 9.74 13.25
C ALA A 83 5.41 10.05 14.71
N LYS A 84 6.41 9.40 15.29
CA LYS A 84 6.83 9.62 16.69
C LYS A 84 7.44 10.97 16.96
N ARG A 85 8.09 11.60 15.99
CA ARG A 85 8.59 13.00 16.13
C ARG A 85 7.45 13.99 16.33
N ILE A 86 6.28 13.72 15.78
CA ILE A 86 5.08 14.56 15.96
C ILE A 86 4.39 14.24 17.28
N ASN A 87 4.27 12.96 17.62
CA ASN A 87 3.69 12.51 18.88
C ASN A 87 4.24 11.12 19.26
N GLU A 88 4.86 11.00 20.42
CA GLU A 88 5.44 9.75 20.94
C GLU A 88 4.46 8.56 20.98
N ASN A 89 3.14 8.84 21.00
CA ASN A 89 2.09 7.84 21.02
C ASN A 89 1.61 7.44 19.63
N PHE A 90 2.20 7.98 18.57
CA PHE A 90 1.88 7.52 17.21
C PHE A 90 2.75 6.33 16.84
N ASP A 91 2.14 5.38 16.16
CA ASP A 91 2.78 4.18 15.63
C ASP A 91 2.09 3.77 14.34
N ILE A 92 2.68 2.83 13.62
CA ILE A 92 2.12 2.28 12.39
C ILE A 92 1.30 1.02 12.67
N LYS A 93 0.34 0.73 11.80
CA LYS A 93 -0.44 -0.50 11.87
C LYS A 93 -0.64 -1.08 10.47
N CYS A 94 -0.19 -2.33 10.29
CA CYS A 94 -0.47 -3.11 9.09
C CYS A 94 -1.85 -3.77 9.29
N GLN A 95 -2.85 -3.27 8.57
CA GLN A 95 -4.20 -3.87 8.53
C GLN A 95 -4.87 -3.48 7.22
N ALA A 96 -5.73 -4.35 6.72
CA ALA A 96 -6.34 -4.18 5.41
C ALA A 96 -7.40 -3.08 5.37
N SER A 97 -8.11 -2.84 6.47
CA SER A 97 -9.08 -1.74 6.56
C SER A 97 -9.19 -1.17 7.97
N ALA A 98 -9.71 0.05 8.09
CA ALA A 98 -9.98 0.69 9.37
C ALA A 98 -11.12 1.71 9.28
N LYS A 99 -11.90 1.82 10.37
CA LYS A 99 -12.82 2.94 10.58
C LYS A 99 -12.05 4.14 11.12
N VAL A 100 -12.10 5.23 10.37
CA VAL A 100 -11.34 6.45 10.60
C VAL A 100 -12.22 7.50 11.29
N PRO A 101 -11.74 8.19 12.33
CA PRO A 101 -12.51 9.27 12.94
C PRO A 101 -12.84 10.37 11.93
N VAL A 102 -14.07 10.87 11.94
CA VAL A 102 -14.55 11.90 11.00
C VAL A 102 -13.65 13.13 10.97
N LYS A 103 -13.03 13.49 12.09
CA LYS A 103 -12.11 14.64 12.15
C LYS A 103 -10.89 14.48 11.26
N GLU A 104 -10.39 13.25 11.06
CA GLU A 104 -9.25 12.91 10.22
C GLU A 104 -9.59 12.92 8.71
N LEU A 105 -10.88 12.94 8.38
CA LEU A 105 -11.41 12.95 7.01
C LEU A 105 -11.87 14.35 6.56
N LYS A 106 -11.56 15.40 7.32
CA LYS A 106 -11.96 16.78 6.97
C LYS A 106 -11.13 17.36 5.83
N ASP A 107 -9.89 16.96 5.72
CA ASP A 107 -9.01 17.39 4.63
C ASP A 107 -9.55 16.87 3.29
N PRO A 108 -9.61 17.72 2.24
CA PRO A 108 -10.04 17.28 0.91
C PRO A 108 -9.21 16.08 0.38
N ARG A 109 -7.91 16.06 0.64
CA ARG A 109 -6.99 14.97 0.24
C ARG A 109 -7.39 13.62 0.83
N ALA A 110 -8.05 13.60 1.99
CA ALA A 110 -8.55 12.38 2.62
C ALA A 110 -9.75 11.74 1.89
N LYS A 111 -10.24 12.35 0.82
CA LYS A 111 -11.38 11.88 0.01
C LYS A 111 -10.99 11.54 -1.41
N GLU A 112 -9.75 11.81 -1.78
CA GLU A 112 -9.22 11.47 -3.09
C GLU A 112 -8.83 10.00 -3.10
N PHE A 113 -9.26 9.27 -4.14
CA PHE A 113 -8.80 7.90 -4.34
C PHE A 113 -7.45 7.91 -5.04
N GLY A 114 -6.56 7.08 -4.54
CA GLY A 114 -5.20 7.05 -4.97
C GLY A 114 -4.96 6.43 -6.34
N CYS A 115 -5.83 5.56 -6.82
CA CYS A 115 -5.61 4.83 -8.07
C CYS A 115 -6.86 4.73 -8.93
N ASP A 116 -6.64 4.54 -10.23
CA ASP A 116 -7.65 4.08 -11.14
C ASP A 116 -8.08 2.64 -10.80
N PRO A 117 -9.27 2.20 -11.25
CA PRO A 117 -9.70 0.82 -11.07
C PRO A 117 -8.70 -0.17 -11.65
N ASP A 118 -8.33 -1.20 -10.88
CA ASP A 118 -7.48 -2.27 -11.35
C ASP A 118 -8.06 -2.96 -12.58
N PHE A 119 -7.18 -3.38 -13.48
CA PHE A 119 -7.58 -4.15 -14.66
C PHE A 119 -7.76 -5.62 -14.27
N CYS A 120 -8.94 -6.16 -14.57
CA CYS A 120 -9.21 -7.58 -14.38
C CYS A 120 -8.74 -8.39 -15.58
N ILE A 121 -7.76 -9.27 -15.35
CA ILE A 121 -7.17 -10.13 -16.39
C ILE A 121 -8.13 -11.21 -16.92
N TYR A 122 -9.25 -11.45 -16.26
CA TYR A 122 -10.26 -12.44 -16.66
C TYR A 122 -11.39 -11.83 -17.47
N SER A 123 -11.81 -10.60 -17.15
CA SER A 123 -12.84 -9.88 -17.90
C SER A 123 -12.28 -8.91 -18.94
N GLU A 124 -10.94 -8.74 -18.95
CA GLU A 124 -10.22 -7.83 -19.84
C GLU A 124 -10.75 -6.38 -19.77
N GLY A 125 -11.13 -5.94 -18.57
CA GLY A 125 -11.66 -4.62 -18.31
C GLY A 125 -11.39 -4.18 -16.87
N PRO A 126 -11.72 -2.91 -16.55
CA PRO A 126 -11.54 -2.40 -15.21
C PRO A 126 -12.47 -3.12 -14.21
N ASN A 127 -11.96 -3.37 -13.02
CA ASN A 127 -12.75 -3.86 -11.91
C ASN A 127 -13.80 -2.83 -11.49
N LYS A 128 -14.94 -3.30 -10.99
CA LYS A 128 -15.92 -2.40 -10.36
C LYS A 128 -15.35 -1.89 -9.05
N VAL A 129 -15.18 -0.59 -8.95
CA VAL A 129 -14.77 0.05 -7.69
C VAL A 129 -16.01 0.25 -6.83
N GLY A 130 -15.98 -0.27 -5.62
CA GLY A 130 -16.95 0.09 -4.59
C GLY A 130 -16.83 1.58 -4.24
N ASP A 131 -17.96 2.23 -3.90
CA ASP A 131 -17.94 3.63 -3.50
C ASP A 131 -17.45 3.78 -2.03
N ALA A 132 -16.18 3.43 -1.82
CA ALA A 132 -15.53 3.56 -0.50
C ALA A 132 -15.26 5.03 -0.10
N SER A 133 -15.53 6.00 -1.01
CA SER A 133 -15.45 7.43 -0.71
C SER A 133 -16.51 7.88 0.29
N LYS A 134 -17.60 7.13 0.40
CA LYS A 134 -18.70 7.40 1.31
C LYS A 134 -18.47 6.71 2.65
N GLY A 135 -18.45 7.49 3.73
CA GLY A 135 -18.32 6.98 5.07
C GLY A 135 -16.91 7.09 5.66
N THR A 136 -16.68 6.34 6.73
CA THR A 136 -15.45 6.44 7.53
C THR A 136 -14.52 5.24 7.36
N LEU A 137 -14.90 4.25 6.57
CA LEU A 137 -14.04 3.11 6.26
C LEU A 137 -12.97 3.52 5.26
N ARG A 138 -11.72 3.11 5.49
CA ARG A 138 -10.60 3.21 4.56
C ARG A 138 -9.90 1.87 4.50
N SER A 139 -9.42 1.52 3.31
CA SER A 139 -8.60 0.33 3.05
C SER A 139 -7.18 0.72 2.75
N ALA A 140 -6.24 -0.13 3.11
CA ALA A 140 -4.83 -0.03 2.77
C ALA A 140 -4.47 -1.13 1.76
N GLY A 141 -3.78 -0.74 0.70
CA GLY A 141 -3.30 -1.62 -0.35
C GLY A 141 -1.92 -2.19 -0.04
N PHE A 142 -1.59 -3.24 -0.74
CA PHE A 142 -0.25 -3.82 -0.79
C PHE A 142 -0.02 -4.35 -2.20
N HIS A 143 0.56 -3.53 -3.07
CA HIS A 143 0.88 -3.95 -4.43
C HIS A 143 2.23 -4.67 -4.47
N ILE A 144 2.30 -5.74 -5.23
CA ILE A 144 3.54 -6.45 -5.53
C ILE A 144 3.85 -6.26 -7.01
N HIS A 145 4.99 -5.65 -7.29
CA HIS A 145 5.47 -5.42 -8.64
C HIS A 145 6.42 -6.56 -9.03
N VAL A 146 6.09 -7.26 -10.10
CA VAL A 146 6.92 -8.36 -10.63
C VAL A 146 7.58 -7.90 -11.92
N GLY A 147 8.88 -7.67 -11.88
CA GLY A 147 9.68 -7.40 -13.07
C GLY A 147 10.20 -8.69 -13.69
N TYR A 148 10.10 -8.80 -15.02
CA TYR A 148 10.60 -9.94 -15.79
C TYR A 148 11.01 -9.53 -17.20
N PRO A 149 11.94 -10.25 -17.85
CA PRO A 149 12.36 -9.95 -19.20
C PRO A 149 11.24 -10.31 -20.21
N GLU A 150 11.28 -9.65 -21.37
CA GLU A 150 10.39 -9.95 -22.50
C GLU A 150 8.89 -9.76 -22.18
N HIS A 151 8.58 -8.71 -21.39
CA HIS A 151 7.21 -8.37 -21.08
C HIS A 151 6.49 -7.78 -22.32
N ASN A 152 5.32 -8.33 -22.60
CA ASN A 152 4.33 -7.82 -23.53
C ASN A 152 2.94 -8.14 -22.98
N ILE A 153 1.88 -7.71 -23.65
CA ILE A 153 0.52 -7.88 -23.13
C ILE A 153 0.17 -9.35 -22.84
N ASP A 154 0.52 -10.26 -23.75
CA ASP A 154 0.19 -11.68 -23.60
C ASP A 154 0.96 -12.34 -22.47
N THR A 155 2.27 -12.08 -22.38
CA THR A 155 3.11 -12.58 -21.27
C THR A 155 2.71 -11.97 -19.95
N SER A 156 2.28 -10.69 -19.90
CA SER A 156 1.79 -10.03 -18.70
C SER A 156 0.48 -10.67 -18.21
N ILE A 157 -0.47 -10.91 -19.10
CA ILE A 157 -1.72 -11.61 -18.75
C ILE A 157 -1.44 -13.01 -18.22
N ALA A 158 -0.58 -13.77 -18.90
CA ALA A 158 -0.20 -15.11 -18.45
C ALA A 158 0.48 -15.08 -17.07
N MET A 159 1.40 -14.14 -16.84
CA MET A 159 2.08 -13.96 -15.57
C MET A 159 1.11 -13.59 -14.45
N LEU A 160 0.21 -12.66 -14.68
CA LEU A 160 -0.79 -12.24 -13.68
C LEU A 160 -1.73 -13.40 -13.32
N ARG A 161 -2.18 -14.18 -14.28
CA ARG A 161 -2.99 -15.40 -14.00
C ARG A 161 -2.23 -16.44 -13.18
N TYR A 162 -0.92 -16.57 -13.44
CA TYR A 162 -0.07 -17.46 -12.67
C TYR A 162 0.14 -16.95 -11.22
N VAL A 163 0.40 -15.66 -11.06
CA VAL A 163 0.52 -15.02 -9.73
C VAL A 163 -0.80 -15.12 -8.96
N ASP A 164 -1.93 -14.90 -9.61
CA ASP A 164 -3.24 -15.05 -8.98
C ASP A 164 -3.47 -16.49 -8.48
N ALA A 165 -3.13 -17.49 -9.27
CA ALA A 165 -3.25 -18.88 -8.86
C ALA A 165 -2.29 -19.26 -7.70
N CYS A 166 -1.07 -18.70 -7.66
CA CYS A 166 -0.04 -19.08 -6.69
C CYS A 166 -0.02 -18.20 -5.43
N VAL A 167 -0.52 -16.97 -5.52
CA VAL A 167 -0.50 -15.99 -4.43
C VAL A 167 -1.92 -15.50 -4.11
N GLY A 168 -2.67 -15.05 -5.12
CA GLY A 168 -4.02 -14.51 -4.95
C GLY A 168 -4.97 -15.50 -4.28
N LEU A 169 -5.15 -16.68 -4.87
CA LEU A 169 -6.03 -17.71 -4.29
C LEU A 169 -5.58 -18.17 -2.89
N PRO A 170 -4.29 -18.49 -2.65
CA PRO A 170 -3.84 -18.84 -1.30
C PRO A 170 -3.99 -17.71 -0.28
N SER A 171 -3.89 -16.44 -0.70
CA SER A 171 -4.04 -15.29 0.21
C SER A 171 -5.42 -15.22 0.87
N ILE A 172 -6.46 -15.76 0.21
CA ILE A 172 -7.83 -15.83 0.77
C ILE A 172 -7.86 -16.60 2.09
N LEU A 173 -6.96 -17.58 2.26
CA LEU A 173 -6.87 -18.36 3.50
C LEU A 173 -6.35 -17.54 4.69
N TYR A 174 -5.64 -16.44 4.41
CA TYR A 174 -5.06 -15.54 5.42
C TYR A 174 -5.85 -14.25 5.57
N ASP A 175 -6.78 -13.96 4.65
CA ASP A 175 -7.63 -12.78 4.73
C ASP A 175 -8.71 -12.96 5.79
N THR A 176 -8.62 -12.15 6.85
CA THR A 176 -9.57 -12.10 7.95
C THR A 176 -10.37 -10.80 7.99
N ASP A 177 -10.15 -9.88 7.05
CA ASP A 177 -10.82 -8.57 7.03
C ASP A 177 -12.14 -8.63 6.23
N VAL A 178 -13.23 -8.87 6.95
CA VAL A 178 -14.58 -8.93 6.35
C VAL A 178 -15.02 -7.58 5.77
N GLU A 179 -14.62 -6.47 6.37
CA GLU A 179 -14.99 -5.12 5.90
C GLU A 179 -14.34 -4.85 4.53
N ARG A 180 -13.09 -5.28 4.33
CA ARG A 180 -12.41 -5.16 3.04
C ARG A 180 -13.09 -6.00 1.95
N ARG A 181 -13.50 -7.23 2.25
CA ARG A 181 -14.20 -8.10 1.29
C ARG A 181 -15.50 -7.52 0.75
N ASN A 182 -16.12 -6.62 1.52
CA ASN A 182 -17.36 -5.95 1.09
C ASN A 182 -17.10 -4.71 0.21
N LEU A 183 -15.84 -4.31 0.03
CA LEU A 183 -15.44 -3.17 -0.79
C LEU A 183 -15.05 -3.58 -2.21
N TYR A 184 -14.61 -4.82 -2.40
CA TYR A 184 -14.03 -5.33 -3.65
C TYR A 184 -14.72 -6.62 -4.10
#